data_b3481c2954a66b4dcc818f0e8e4156ec
#
_entry.id   b3481c2954a66b4dcc818f0e8e4156ec
#
_cell.length_a   1.000
_cell.length_b   1.000
_cell.length_c   1.000
_cell.angle_alpha   90.00
_cell.angle_beta   90.00
_cell.angle_gamma   90.00
#
_symmetry.space_group_name_H-M   'P 1'
#
loop_
_entity.id
_entity.type
_entity.pdbx_description
1 polymer ?
#
loop_
_entity_poly.entity_id
_entity_poly.type
_entity_poly.pdbx_seq_one_letter_code
_entity_poly.pdbx_strand_id
1 'polypeptide(L)'
;MPQLLVELFSEEIPARMQTQAAKDFERMARERLAEAGLLPEGLKAFAGPRRLTLVAEGLPVAQKDRHEELKGPRVGSPPQAMEGFLRKAGLTQDQLTERDGVWFAHVHKAGRPTVEIVAEMVEAIVRGFPWPKSMKWGVGTLRWVRPLKRILCVFDREIVPINIDGIESSDLSEGHRFIGQREVFRARDFDEYREALTGHYVVLDVEERKARILEGARTLCFARNLELVEDEGLLEEVAGLAEWPTPILGDMDPVFLDLPPEVIRTSMRTHQKYFAVRKPGEPGLAPHFLVVANIEAPDGGKEIARGNAKVLSSRLSDARFFWDEDIKVGFDKWLEKLNGVTFHAKLGTMAERVERIVALAKEIAPLVGADVAKTAEAARLAKADLTSEMVGEFPELQGLMGGYYARAAGLDPEVAAAIQDHYRPQGPSDAVPTAPVSIAVALADKLDTLVGFFAIDEKPTGSKDPFALRRAALGVIRIILDNGLRIPVHPELTAFFADRLKVLLRDQGKRHDLVDAVFALGDDDLVRIVARVEALDAFLKTEDGANLLAGYRRASNILKAEEKKGPL
;
A
#
# COMPACT_ATOMS: atom_id res chain seq x y z
N MET A 1 -31.66 -14.08 -12.38
CA MET A 1 -31.62 -12.63 -12.65
C MET A 1 -30.50 -12.34 -13.63
N PRO A 2 -30.58 -11.29 -14.46
CA PRO A 2 -29.57 -10.98 -15.45
C PRO A 2 -28.20 -10.70 -14.84
N GLN A 3 -27.15 -11.19 -15.49
CA GLN A 3 -25.77 -11.05 -15.07
C GLN A 3 -25.02 -10.25 -16.13
N LEU A 4 -24.15 -9.35 -15.68
CA LEU A 4 -23.19 -8.66 -16.51
C LEU A 4 -21.80 -9.28 -16.32
N LEU A 5 -21.15 -9.63 -17.41
CA LEU A 5 -19.76 -10.06 -17.44
C LEU A 5 -18.97 -9.13 -18.37
N VAL A 6 -17.91 -8.54 -17.85
CA VAL A 6 -16.98 -7.70 -18.63
C VAL A 6 -15.56 -8.20 -18.42
N GLU A 7 -14.82 -8.42 -19.50
CA GLU A 7 -13.38 -8.66 -19.47
C GLU A 7 -12.67 -7.64 -20.34
N LEU A 8 -11.67 -7.00 -19.79
CA LEU A 8 -10.73 -6.13 -20.50
C LEU A 8 -9.40 -6.89 -20.60
N PHE A 9 -9.16 -7.45 -21.76
CA PHE A 9 -8.02 -8.32 -22.03
C PHE A 9 -6.90 -7.54 -22.71
N SER A 10 -5.69 -7.58 -22.15
CA SER A 10 -4.54 -6.79 -22.59
C SER A 10 -3.23 -7.59 -22.60
N GLU A 11 -2.14 -6.95 -22.94
CA GLU A 11 -0.80 -7.43 -22.60
C GLU A 11 -0.57 -7.33 -21.09
N GLU A 12 0.56 -7.85 -20.57
CA GLU A 12 0.80 -8.07 -19.17
C GLU A 12 0.70 -6.81 -18.30
N ILE A 13 -0.24 -6.83 -17.39
CA ILE A 13 -0.44 -5.81 -16.36
C ILE A 13 0.60 -6.01 -15.25
N PRO A 14 1.40 -5.00 -14.89
CA PRO A 14 2.35 -5.13 -13.79
C PRO A 14 1.69 -5.60 -12.50
N ALA A 15 2.27 -6.60 -11.84
CA ALA A 15 1.69 -7.23 -10.64
C ALA A 15 1.29 -6.20 -9.58
N ARG A 16 2.15 -5.22 -9.31
CA ARG A 16 1.91 -4.14 -8.33
C ARG A 16 0.67 -3.27 -8.61
N MET A 17 0.18 -3.26 -9.85
CA MET A 17 -0.99 -2.46 -10.25
C MET A 17 -2.30 -3.24 -10.20
N GLN A 18 -2.26 -4.56 -10.14
CA GLN A 18 -3.43 -5.41 -10.34
C GLN A 18 -4.46 -5.28 -9.21
N THR A 19 -4.03 -5.34 -7.96
CA THR A 19 -4.94 -5.25 -6.81
C THR A 19 -5.69 -3.92 -6.78
N GLN A 20 -4.99 -2.81 -7.03
CA GLN A 20 -5.65 -1.50 -7.09
C GLN A 20 -6.54 -1.37 -8.32
N ALA A 21 -6.14 -1.93 -9.45
CA ALA A 21 -6.96 -1.92 -10.67
C ALA A 21 -8.28 -2.66 -10.49
N ALA A 22 -8.29 -3.82 -9.80
CA ALA A 22 -9.54 -4.52 -9.48
C ALA A 22 -10.46 -3.67 -8.62
N LYS A 23 -9.93 -3.02 -7.57
CA LYS A 23 -10.69 -2.11 -6.70
C LYS A 23 -11.24 -0.91 -7.46
N ASP A 24 -10.44 -0.30 -8.32
CA ASP A 24 -10.87 0.85 -9.12
C ASP A 24 -11.95 0.45 -10.13
N PHE A 25 -11.81 -0.71 -10.78
CA PHE A 25 -12.81 -1.21 -11.71
C PHE A 25 -14.15 -1.45 -11.02
N GLU A 26 -14.13 -2.12 -9.88
CA GLU A 26 -15.34 -2.35 -9.07
C GLU A 26 -15.98 -1.02 -8.60
N ARG A 27 -15.18 -0.12 -8.07
CA ARG A 27 -15.63 1.19 -7.60
C ARG A 27 -16.26 2.02 -8.72
N MET A 28 -15.56 2.16 -9.84
CA MET A 28 -16.04 2.96 -10.99
C MET A 28 -17.33 2.39 -11.57
N ALA A 29 -17.45 1.06 -11.66
CA ALA A 29 -18.67 0.41 -12.11
C ALA A 29 -19.80 0.63 -11.11
N ARG A 30 -19.55 0.48 -9.82
CA ARG A 30 -20.52 0.71 -8.76
C ARG A 30 -21.08 2.14 -8.77
N GLU A 31 -20.19 3.12 -8.87
CA GLU A 31 -20.58 4.53 -8.93
C GLU A 31 -21.48 4.84 -10.13
N ARG A 32 -21.10 4.38 -11.32
CA ARG A 32 -21.86 4.63 -12.55
C ARG A 32 -23.20 3.90 -12.60
N LEU A 33 -23.23 2.66 -12.12
CA LEU A 33 -24.47 1.92 -12.00
C LEU A 33 -25.44 2.58 -10.99
N ALA A 34 -24.91 3.05 -9.87
CA ALA A 34 -25.69 3.78 -8.87
C ALA A 34 -26.24 5.10 -9.41
N GLU A 35 -25.44 5.88 -10.14
CA GLU A 35 -25.88 7.10 -10.82
C GLU A 35 -27.01 6.84 -11.83
N ALA A 36 -26.95 5.69 -12.50
CA ALA A 36 -27.99 5.25 -13.43
C ALA A 36 -29.23 4.66 -12.72
N GLY A 37 -29.19 4.51 -11.39
CA GLY A 37 -30.26 3.87 -10.62
C GLY A 37 -30.36 2.36 -10.84
N LEU A 38 -29.26 1.73 -11.29
CA LEU A 38 -29.14 0.29 -11.48
C LEU A 38 -28.27 -0.28 -10.35
N LEU A 39 -28.90 -0.95 -9.40
CA LEU A 39 -28.19 -1.56 -8.27
C LEU A 39 -28.10 -3.07 -8.48
N PRO A 40 -26.89 -3.63 -8.67
CA PRO A 40 -26.70 -5.07 -8.72
C PRO A 40 -26.83 -5.67 -7.31
N GLU A 41 -27.22 -6.94 -7.23
CA GLU A 41 -27.22 -7.70 -5.98
C GLU A 41 -25.81 -8.04 -5.52
N GLY A 42 -24.89 -8.26 -6.46
CA GLY A 42 -23.49 -8.50 -6.21
C GLY A 42 -22.62 -7.84 -7.29
N LEU A 43 -21.45 -7.35 -6.89
CA LEU A 43 -20.48 -6.77 -7.80
C LEU A 43 -19.09 -7.16 -7.34
N LYS A 44 -18.32 -7.79 -8.22
CA LYS A 44 -16.94 -8.21 -7.93
C LYS A 44 -16.05 -8.00 -9.15
N ALA A 45 -14.85 -7.50 -8.91
CA ALA A 45 -13.81 -7.41 -9.92
C ALA A 45 -12.62 -8.34 -9.61
N PHE A 46 -11.98 -8.80 -10.67
CA PHE A 46 -10.80 -9.66 -10.63
C PHE A 46 -9.70 -9.02 -11.47
N ALA A 47 -8.47 -9.18 -11.06
CA ALA A 47 -7.31 -8.79 -11.84
C ALA A 47 -6.32 -9.96 -11.94
N GLY A 48 -5.72 -10.08 -13.10
CA GLY A 48 -4.66 -11.04 -13.36
C GLY A 48 -3.59 -10.45 -14.28
N PRO A 49 -2.62 -11.25 -14.69
CA PRO A 49 -1.53 -10.79 -15.55
C PRO A 49 -1.98 -10.11 -16.83
N ARG A 50 -3.07 -10.58 -17.47
CA ARG A 50 -3.49 -10.06 -18.77
C ARG A 50 -4.95 -9.60 -18.84
N ARG A 51 -5.68 -9.58 -17.74
CA ARG A 51 -7.10 -9.25 -17.75
C ARG A 51 -7.58 -8.56 -16.49
N LEU A 52 -8.56 -7.66 -16.68
CA LEU A 52 -9.44 -7.18 -15.64
C LEU A 52 -10.83 -7.71 -15.94
N THR A 53 -11.49 -8.30 -14.96
CA THR A 53 -12.82 -8.89 -15.12
C THR A 53 -13.77 -8.31 -14.10
N LEU A 54 -14.98 -7.99 -14.52
CA LEU A 54 -16.07 -7.51 -13.67
C LEU A 54 -17.28 -8.39 -13.84
N VAL A 55 -17.90 -8.77 -12.73
CA VAL A 55 -19.17 -9.50 -12.69
C VAL A 55 -20.15 -8.72 -11.86
N ALA A 56 -21.32 -8.46 -12.42
CA ALA A 56 -22.45 -7.89 -11.69
C ALA A 56 -23.63 -8.86 -11.73
N GLU A 57 -24.03 -9.33 -10.55
CA GLU A 57 -25.16 -10.24 -10.39
C GLU A 57 -26.46 -9.46 -10.15
N GLY A 58 -27.55 -9.96 -10.68
CA GLY A 58 -28.87 -9.41 -10.39
C GLY A 58 -29.07 -7.98 -10.89
N LEU A 59 -28.49 -7.63 -12.02
CA LEU A 59 -28.60 -6.30 -12.61
C LEU A 59 -29.95 -6.18 -13.35
N PRO A 60 -30.78 -5.15 -13.08
CA PRO A 60 -32.05 -4.96 -13.78
C PRO A 60 -31.87 -4.81 -15.30
N VAL A 61 -32.81 -5.27 -16.10
CA VAL A 61 -32.76 -5.20 -17.59
C VAL A 61 -32.95 -3.78 -18.12
N ALA A 62 -33.55 -2.90 -17.33
CA ALA A 62 -33.77 -1.48 -17.66
C ALA A 62 -33.87 -0.65 -16.40
N GLN A 63 -33.65 0.64 -16.54
CA GLN A 63 -33.99 1.61 -15.48
C GLN A 63 -35.49 1.60 -15.22
N LYS A 64 -35.87 1.92 -13.98
CA LYS A 64 -37.27 2.17 -13.66
C LYS A 64 -37.77 3.42 -14.37
N ASP A 65 -39.01 3.38 -14.87
CA ASP A 65 -39.66 4.55 -15.40
C ASP A 65 -39.74 5.64 -14.32
N ARG A 66 -39.53 6.86 -14.72
CA ARG A 66 -39.62 8.02 -13.83
C ARG A 66 -40.83 8.87 -14.19
N HIS A 67 -41.57 9.20 -13.17
CA HIS A 67 -42.63 10.19 -13.25
C HIS A 67 -42.15 11.46 -12.58
N GLU A 68 -41.92 12.51 -13.37
CA GLU A 68 -41.51 13.81 -12.86
C GLU A 68 -42.66 14.80 -12.97
N GLU A 69 -42.98 15.47 -11.88
CA GLU A 69 -43.88 16.61 -11.87
C GLU A 69 -43.05 17.89 -12.03
N LEU A 70 -43.18 18.52 -13.18
CA LEU A 70 -42.51 19.79 -13.46
C LEU A 70 -43.45 20.94 -13.16
N LYS A 71 -43.03 21.86 -12.26
CA LYS A 71 -43.76 23.08 -11.97
C LYS A 71 -43.55 24.08 -13.10
N GLY A 72 -44.61 24.54 -13.70
CA GLY A 72 -44.64 25.48 -14.81
C GLY A 72 -44.98 26.91 -14.39
N PRO A 73 -45.29 27.74 -15.39
CA PRO A 73 -45.67 29.13 -15.15
C PRO A 73 -47.07 29.23 -14.47
N ARG A 74 -47.37 30.38 -13.90
CA ARG A 74 -48.68 30.67 -13.38
C ARG A 74 -49.69 30.78 -14.50
N VAL A 75 -50.94 30.46 -14.23
CA VAL A 75 -52.09 30.69 -15.14
C VAL A 75 -52.14 32.19 -15.47
N GLY A 76 -52.22 32.52 -16.76
CA GLY A 76 -52.19 33.92 -17.23
C GLY A 76 -50.78 34.49 -17.47
N SER A 77 -49.73 33.69 -17.33
CA SER A 77 -48.36 34.09 -17.73
C SER A 77 -48.23 34.35 -19.24
N PRO A 78 -47.25 35.16 -19.68
CA PRO A 78 -47.03 35.45 -21.12
C PRO A 78 -46.92 34.17 -21.95
N PRO A 79 -47.45 34.15 -23.20
CA PRO A 79 -47.43 32.97 -24.07
C PRO A 79 -46.07 32.35 -24.27
N GLN A 80 -44.99 33.16 -24.30
CA GLN A 80 -43.60 32.71 -24.44
C GLN A 80 -43.12 31.84 -23.26
N ALA A 81 -43.61 32.13 -22.04
CA ALA A 81 -43.27 31.34 -20.86
C ALA A 81 -43.95 29.94 -20.92
N MET A 82 -45.19 29.89 -21.40
CA MET A 82 -45.88 28.63 -21.60
C MET A 82 -45.27 27.83 -22.73
N GLU A 83 -44.93 28.44 -23.84
CA GLU A 83 -44.30 27.76 -24.98
C GLU A 83 -42.92 27.16 -24.59
N GLY A 84 -42.11 27.90 -23.83
CA GLY A 84 -40.84 27.41 -23.29
C GLY A 84 -41.05 26.23 -22.33
N PHE A 85 -42.06 26.26 -21.49
CA PHE A 85 -42.38 25.17 -20.57
C PHE A 85 -42.89 23.92 -21.29
N LEU A 86 -43.79 24.08 -22.26
CA LEU A 86 -44.29 22.97 -23.09
C LEU A 86 -43.20 22.30 -23.89
N ARG A 87 -42.25 23.08 -24.44
CA ARG A 87 -41.07 22.56 -25.15
C ARG A 87 -40.19 21.76 -24.20
N LYS A 88 -39.95 22.25 -22.98
CA LYS A 88 -39.18 21.56 -21.97
C LYS A 88 -39.83 20.28 -21.48
N ALA A 89 -41.15 20.31 -21.31
CA ALA A 89 -41.91 19.16 -20.83
C ALA A 89 -42.21 18.12 -21.94
N GLY A 90 -42.09 18.52 -23.23
CA GLY A 90 -42.46 17.67 -24.37
C GLY A 90 -43.94 17.37 -24.43
N LEU A 91 -44.78 18.24 -23.89
CA LEU A 91 -46.24 18.08 -23.76
C LEU A 91 -46.97 19.21 -24.46
N THR A 92 -48.27 19.01 -24.69
CA THR A 92 -49.22 20.03 -25.14
C THR A 92 -49.96 20.63 -23.93
N GLN A 93 -50.56 21.81 -24.11
CA GLN A 93 -51.21 22.53 -23.02
C GLN A 93 -52.41 21.76 -22.40
N ASP A 94 -53.08 21.00 -23.19
CA ASP A 94 -54.20 20.13 -22.77
C ASP A 94 -53.77 18.95 -21.88
N GLN A 95 -52.46 18.61 -21.89
CA GLN A 95 -51.86 17.57 -21.06
C GLN A 95 -51.33 18.09 -19.71
N LEU A 96 -51.44 19.40 -19.47
CA LEU A 96 -51.04 20.02 -18.22
C LEU A 96 -52.17 19.94 -17.17
N THR A 97 -51.78 19.89 -15.90
CA THR A 97 -52.70 19.98 -14.76
C THR A 97 -52.52 21.33 -14.08
N GLU A 98 -53.66 22.02 -13.85
CA GLU A 98 -53.65 23.24 -13.04
C GLU A 98 -53.87 22.90 -11.57
N ARG A 99 -52.99 23.47 -10.69
CA ARG A 99 -53.12 23.39 -9.25
C ARG A 99 -52.67 24.69 -8.61
N ASP A 100 -53.56 25.32 -7.82
CA ASP A 100 -53.26 26.58 -7.13
C ASP A 100 -52.84 27.72 -8.05
N GLY A 101 -53.42 27.81 -9.25
CA GLY A 101 -53.11 28.85 -10.23
C GLY A 101 -51.72 28.69 -10.91
N VAL A 102 -51.17 27.48 -10.88
CA VAL A 102 -49.89 27.13 -11.50
C VAL A 102 -50.07 25.88 -12.35
N TRP A 103 -49.45 25.89 -13.53
CA TRP A 103 -49.43 24.73 -14.41
C TRP A 103 -48.39 23.70 -13.96
N PHE A 104 -48.77 22.41 -14.00
CA PHE A 104 -47.90 21.28 -13.74
C PHE A 104 -47.91 20.32 -14.90
N ALA A 105 -46.75 19.85 -15.28
CA ALA A 105 -46.57 18.83 -16.30
C ALA A 105 -46.15 17.51 -15.63
N HIS A 106 -46.91 16.46 -15.83
CA HIS A 106 -46.54 15.11 -15.44
C HIS A 106 -45.82 14.44 -16.60
N VAL A 107 -44.49 14.40 -16.51
CA VAL A 107 -43.66 13.83 -17.56
C VAL A 107 -43.33 12.39 -17.20
N HIS A 108 -43.68 11.46 -18.06
CA HIS A 108 -43.27 10.07 -17.98
C HIS A 108 -42.03 9.89 -18.83
N LYS A 109 -40.92 9.55 -18.18
CA LYS A 109 -39.66 9.16 -18.85
C LYS A 109 -39.51 7.65 -18.72
N ALA A 110 -39.61 6.96 -19.83
CA ALA A 110 -39.28 5.53 -19.88
C ALA A 110 -37.83 5.28 -19.48
N GLY A 111 -37.61 4.25 -18.69
CA GLY A 111 -36.28 3.83 -18.29
C GLY A 111 -35.48 3.34 -19.50
N ARG A 112 -34.19 3.68 -19.54
CA ARG A 112 -33.29 3.23 -20.60
C ARG A 112 -32.95 1.75 -20.42
N PRO A 113 -32.76 0.98 -21.50
CA PRO A 113 -32.24 -0.39 -21.45
C PRO A 113 -30.86 -0.44 -20.77
N THR A 114 -30.66 -1.40 -19.90
CA THR A 114 -29.37 -1.59 -19.21
C THR A 114 -28.21 -1.82 -20.18
N VAL A 115 -28.45 -2.47 -21.32
CA VAL A 115 -27.42 -2.70 -22.37
C VAL A 115 -26.79 -1.38 -22.84
N GLU A 116 -27.58 -0.34 -23.07
CA GLU A 116 -27.08 0.97 -23.49
C GLU A 116 -26.25 1.65 -22.41
N ILE A 117 -26.72 1.57 -21.16
CA ILE A 117 -26.03 2.14 -19.99
C ILE A 117 -24.69 1.43 -19.75
N VAL A 118 -24.67 0.11 -19.86
CA VAL A 118 -23.45 -0.69 -19.74
C VAL A 118 -22.44 -0.35 -20.82
N ALA A 119 -22.88 -0.18 -22.07
CA ALA A 119 -22.00 0.22 -23.17
C ALA A 119 -21.31 1.56 -22.88
N GLU A 120 -22.07 2.57 -22.47
CA GLU A 120 -21.55 3.87 -22.08
C GLU A 120 -20.63 3.79 -20.85
N MET A 121 -21.00 2.98 -19.85
CA MET A 121 -20.22 2.76 -18.64
C MET A 121 -18.85 2.16 -18.96
N VAL A 122 -18.78 1.09 -19.72
CA VAL A 122 -17.53 0.40 -20.04
C VAL A 122 -16.61 1.32 -20.85
N GLU A 123 -17.12 2.03 -21.84
CA GLU A 123 -16.33 2.99 -22.59
C GLU A 123 -15.76 4.10 -21.69
N ALA A 124 -16.58 4.67 -20.83
CA ALA A 124 -16.16 5.72 -19.92
C ALA A 124 -15.14 5.23 -18.89
N ILE A 125 -15.29 4.00 -18.40
CA ILE A 125 -14.31 3.38 -17.48
C ILE A 125 -12.98 3.17 -18.20
N VAL A 126 -12.98 2.60 -19.40
CA VAL A 126 -11.75 2.35 -20.16
C VAL A 126 -11.01 3.64 -20.47
N ARG A 127 -11.71 4.69 -20.90
CA ARG A 127 -11.09 5.98 -21.21
C ARG A 127 -10.63 6.77 -20.00
N GLY A 128 -11.28 6.63 -18.87
CA GLY A 128 -11.00 7.33 -17.61
C GLY A 128 -10.28 6.52 -16.55
N PHE A 129 -9.75 5.35 -16.88
CA PHE A 129 -9.17 4.44 -15.87
C PHE A 129 -7.92 5.04 -15.23
N PRO A 130 -7.81 5.07 -13.88
CA PRO A 130 -6.75 5.77 -13.17
C PRO A 130 -5.46 4.95 -13.07
N TRP A 131 -4.90 4.52 -14.19
CA TRP A 131 -3.62 3.83 -14.20
C TRP A 131 -2.50 4.75 -13.71
N PRO A 132 -1.67 4.32 -12.75
CA PRO A 132 -0.51 5.10 -12.31
C PRO A 132 0.47 5.37 -13.47
N LYS A 133 0.55 4.44 -14.40
CA LYS A 133 1.33 4.55 -15.64
C LYS A 133 0.58 3.88 -16.76
N SER A 134 0.46 4.58 -17.87
CA SER A 134 -0.23 4.08 -19.07
C SER A 134 0.56 4.44 -20.33
N MET A 135 0.24 3.78 -21.44
CA MET A 135 0.86 3.99 -22.73
C MET A 135 -0.19 4.11 -23.83
N LYS A 136 0.20 4.65 -24.96
CA LYS A 136 -0.50 4.55 -26.24
C LYS A 136 0.20 3.51 -27.11
N TRP A 137 -0.51 2.93 -28.05
CA TRP A 137 0.06 1.96 -28.97
C TRP A 137 -0.54 2.12 -30.38
N GLY A 138 0.17 1.65 -31.39
CA GLY A 138 -0.25 1.78 -32.77
C GLY A 138 -0.46 3.24 -33.17
N VAL A 139 -1.50 3.47 -33.94
CA VAL A 139 -1.93 4.82 -34.41
C VAL A 139 -3.10 5.38 -33.60
N GLY A 140 -3.59 4.62 -32.59
CA GLY A 140 -4.72 5.00 -31.77
C GLY A 140 -4.41 6.07 -30.73
N THR A 141 -5.44 6.62 -30.14
CA THR A 141 -5.35 7.63 -29.07
C THR A 141 -5.62 7.08 -27.68
N LEU A 142 -6.18 5.87 -27.58
CA LEU A 142 -6.49 5.21 -26.32
C LEU A 142 -5.23 5.04 -25.45
N ARG A 143 -5.40 5.31 -24.17
CA ARG A 143 -4.37 5.04 -23.18
C ARG A 143 -4.83 3.90 -22.27
N TRP A 144 -3.97 2.91 -22.11
CA TRP A 144 -4.17 1.79 -21.18
C TRP A 144 -2.84 1.41 -20.56
N VAL A 145 -2.85 0.58 -19.50
CA VAL A 145 -1.61 0.16 -18.84
C VAL A 145 -0.67 -0.57 -19.80
N ARG A 146 -1.23 -1.43 -20.66
CA ARG A 146 -0.59 -2.15 -21.76
C ARG A 146 -1.60 -2.25 -22.89
N PRO A 147 -1.19 -2.55 -24.13
CA PRO A 147 -2.13 -2.63 -25.27
C PRO A 147 -3.35 -3.51 -24.97
N LEU A 148 -4.53 -2.89 -25.01
CA LEU A 148 -5.82 -3.58 -24.90
C LEU A 148 -6.08 -4.33 -26.21
N LYS A 149 -6.39 -5.62 -26.12
CA LYS A 149 -6.58 -6.50 -27.28
C LYS A 149 -8.01 -6.89 -27.54
N ARG A 150 -8.77 -7.15 -26.49
CA ARG A 150 -10.15 -7.62 -26.56
C ARG A 150 -11.01 -7.00 -25.47
N ILE A 151 -12.27 -6.88 -25.79
CA ILE A 151 -13.33 -6.53 -24.83
C ILE A 151 -14.37 -7.64 -24.92
N LEU A 152 -14.53 -8.41 -23.84
CA LEU A 152 -15.67 -9.29 -23.66
C LEU A 152 -16.69 -8.51 -22.85
N CYS A 153 -17.90 -8.33 -23.37
CA CYS A 153 -18.97 -7.69 -22.64
C CYS A 153 -20.31 -8.38 -22.98
N VAL A 154 -20.86 -9.06 -22.00
CA VAL A 154 -22.08 -9.84 -22.14
C VAL A 154 -23.03 -9.48 -21.01
N PHE A 155 -24.26 -9.17 -21.35
CA PHE A 155 -25.36 -8.93 -20.42
C PHE A 155 -26.51 -9.87 -20.75
N ASP A 156 -26.97 -10.60 -19.73
CA ASP A 156 -28.05 -11.59 -19.89
C ASP A 156 -27.81 -12.56 -21.08
N ARG A 157 -26.58 -13.05 -21.21
CA ARG A 157 -26.08 -13.96 -22.27
C ARG A 157 -25.97 -13.34 -23.68
N GLU A 158 -26.25 -12.06 -23.83
CA GLU A 158 -26.18 -11.36 -25.12
C GLU A 158 -25.02 -10.36 -25.14
N ILE A 159 -24.37 -10.23 -26.29
CA ILE A 159 -23.24 -9.28 -26.44
C ILE A 159 -23.76 -7.84 -26.33
N VAL A 160 -23.10 -7.06 -25.47
CA VAL A 160 -23.31 -5.61 -25.37
C VAL A 160 -22.44 -4.95 -26.45
N PRO A 161 -23.02 -4.26 -27.45
CA PRO A 161 -22.26 -3.63 -28.51
C PRO A 161 -21.41 -2.46 -28.02
N ILE A 162 -20.10 -2.57 -28.13
CA ILE A 162 -19.13 -1.53 -27.73
C ILE A 162 -18.02 -1.50 -28.80
N ASN A 163 -17.58 -0.29 -29.17
CA ASN A 163 -16.38 -0.09 -29.98
C ASN A 163 -15.53 1.00 -29.35
N ILE A 164 -14.32 0.65 -28.95
CA ILE A 164 -13.36 1.58 -28.33
C ILE A 164 -12.08 1.56 -29.18
N ASP A 165 -11.80 2.63 -29.90
CA ASP A 165 -10.65 2.77 -30.81
C ASP A 165 -10.49 1.59 -31.79
N GLY A 166 -11.61 1.06 -32.31
CA GLY A 166 -11.63 -0.05 -33.25
C GLY A 166 -11.63 -1.44 -32.60
N ILE A 167 -11.60 -1.53 -31.27
CA ILE A 167 -11.75 -2.79 -30.54
C ILE A 167 -13.24 -3.01 -30.28
N GLU A 168 -13.81 -3.97 -31.00
CA GLU A 168 -15.22 -4.33 -30.85
C GLU A 168 -15.40 -5.36 -29.73
N SER A 169 -16.47 -5.19 -28.95
CA SER A 169 -16.85 -6.16 -27.93
C SER A 169 -17.36 -7.46 -28.54
N SER A 170 -17.15 -8.54 -27.83
CA SER A 170 -17.59 -9.88 -28.19
C SER A 170 -17.88 -10.73 -26.96
N ASP A 171 -18.18 -12.00 -27.16
CA ASP A 171 -18.27 -13.03 -26.13
C ASP A 171 -17.03 -13.94 -26.13
N LEU A 172 -15.92 -13.48 -26.71
CA LEU A 172 -14.69 -14.25 -26.88
C LEU A 172 -13.58 -13.79 -25.94
N SER A 173 -12.88 -14.75 -25.35
CA SER A 173 -11.66 -14.53 -24.58
C SER A 173 -10.54 -15.50 -24.98
N GLU A 174 -9.38 -15.33 -24.40
CA GLU A 174 -8.19 -16.15 -24.64
C GLU A 174 -7.73 -16.82 -23.34
N GLY A 175 -7.18 -18.04 -23.46
CA GLY A 175 -6.55 -18.76 -22.37
C GLY A 175 -5.11 -18.33 -22.09
N HIS A 176 -4.35 -19.26 -21.55
CA HIS A 176 -2.94 -19.07 -21.22
C HIS A 176 -2.09 -18.77 -22.47
N ARG A 177 -1.06 -17.91 -22.31
CA ARG A 177 -0.21 -17.50 -23.44
C ARG A 177 0.60 -18.63 -24.06
N PHE A 178 1.09 -19.58 -23.27
CA PHE A 178 2.10 -20.55 -23.68
C PHE A 178 1.64 -22.00 -23.64
N ILE A 179 0.70 -22.36 -22.81
CA ILE A 179 0.24 -23.76 -22.62
C ILE A 179 -1.23 -23.91 -23.01
N GLY A 180 -1.61 -25.13 -23.35
CA GLY A 180 -2.95 -25.45 -23.81
C GLY A 180 -3.22 -25.07 -25.26
N GLN A 181 -4.48 -25.08 -25.63
CA GLN A 181 -4.92 -24.62 -26.94
C GLN A 181 -4.92 -23.10 -26.96
N ARG A 182 -4.26 -22.54 -27.96
CA ARG A 182 -4.15 -21.07 -28.12
C ARG A 182 -5.35 -20.47 -28.86
N GLU A 183 -6.44 -21.18 -28.91
CA GLU A 183 -7.66 -20.73 -29.55
C GLU A 183 -8.48 -19.84 -28.61
N VAL A 184 -9.23 -18.93 -29.18
CA VAL A 184 -10.22 -18.15 -28.45
C VAL A 184 -11.37 -19.05 -28.03
N PHE A 185 -11.90 -18.86 -26.84
CA PHE A 185 -13.09 -19.53 -26.37
C PHE A 185 -14.24 -18.55 -26.17
N ARG A 186 -15.46 -19.08 -26.20
CA ARG A 186 -16.69 -18.31 -26.00
C ARG A 186 -17.18 -18.46 -24.56
N ALA A 187 -17.64 -17.36 -23.97
CA ALA A 187 -18.29 -17.36 -22.68
C ALA A 187 -19.42 -16.33 -22.63
N ARG A 188 -20.60 -16.74 -22.19
CA ARG A 188 -21.80 -15.91 -22.15
C ARG A 188 -22.32 -15.64 -20.72
N ASP A 189 -21.74 -16.30 -19.74
CA ASP A 189 -21.94 -16.01 -18.33
C ASP A 189 -20.64 -16.29 -17.54
N PHE A 190 -20.66 -15.95 -16.27
CA PHE A 190 -19.46 -16.06 -15.43
C PHE A 190 -19.05 -17.50 -15.16
N ASP A 191 -19.99 -18.41 -15.03
CA ASP A 191 -19.67 -19.82 -14.79
C ASP A 191 -19.00 -20.45 -16.00
N GLU A 192 -19.56 -20.25 -17.21
CA GLU A 192 -18.90 -20.64 -18.47
C GLU A 192 -17.51 -20.02 -18.63
N TYR A 193 -17.39 -18.75 -18.28
CA TYR A 193 -16.13 -18.01 -18.36
C TYR A 193 -15.06 -18.59 -17.44
N ARG A 194 -15.41 -18.81 -16.17
CA ARG A 194 -14.51 -19.36 -15.16
C ARG A 194 -14.08 -20.79 -15.48
N GLU A 195 -15.03 -21.62 -15.89
CA GLU A 195 -14.76 -23.01 -16.32
C GLU A 195 -13.83 -23.05 -17.54
N ALA A 196 -14.12 -22.22 -18.55
CA ALA A 196 -13.29 -22.13 -19.75
C ALA A 196 -11.88 -21.64 -19.43
N LEU A 197 -11.73 -20.62 -18.58
CA LEU A 197 -10.42 -20.13 -18.12
C LEU A 197 -9.62 -21.25 -17.45
N THR A 198 -10.23 -21.98 -16.53
CA THR A 198 -9.57 -23.11 -15.85
C THR A 198 -9.15 -24.19 -16.84
N GLY A 199 -10.00 -24.54 -17.78
CA GLY A 199 -9.69 -25.50 -18.86
C GLY A 199 -8.60 -25.02 -19.81
N HIS A 200 -8.37 -23.70 -19.86
CA HIS A 200 -7.32 -23.05 -20.67
C HIS A 200 -6.15 -22.53 -19.83
N TYR A 201 -5.92 -23.13 -18.68
CA TYR A 201 -4.78 -22.86 -17.79
C TYR A 201 -4.69 -21.42 -17.28
N VAL A 202 -5.82 -20.87 -16.86
CA VAL A 202 -5.90 -19.57 -16.21
C VAL A 202 -6.69 -19.67 -14.91
N VAL A 203 -6.07 -19.28 -13.81
CA VAL A 203 -6.72 -19.11 -12.51
C VAL A 203 -7.10 -17.66 -12.35
N LEU A 204 -8.39 -17.35 -12.39
CA LEU A 204 -8.90 -15.99 -12.42
C LEU A 204 -8.69 -15.26 -11.09
N ASP A 205 -9.06 -15.88 -9.97
CA ASP A 205 -9.03 -15.26 -8.64
C ASP A 205 -7.61 -15.24 -8.07
N VAL A 206 -7.13 -14.07 -7.67
CA VAL A 206 -5.81 -13.91 -7.05
C VAL A 206 -5.67 -14.71 -5.76
N GLU A 207 -6.74 -14.83 -4.97
CA GLU A 207 -6.71 -15.62 -3.74
C GLU A 207 -6.55 -17.13 -4.02
N GLU A 208 -7.17 -17.62 -5.09
CA GLU A 208 -6.95 -18.99 -5.57
C GLU A 208 -5.51 -19.18 -6.07
N ARG A 209 -4.93 -18.22 -6.77
CA ARG A 209 -3.52 -18.26 -7.19
C ARG A 209 -2.57 -18.30 -6.00
N LYS A 210 -2.80 -17.45 -4.99
CA LYS A 210 -2.02 -17.45 -3.74
C LYS A 210 -2.12 -18.78 -3.00
N ALA A 211 -3.32 -19.31 -2.84
CA ALA A 211 -3.54 -20.61 -2.20
C ALA A 211 -2.80 -21.72 -2.94
N ARG A 212 -2.90 -21.76 -4.26
CA ARG A 212 -2.20 -22.74 -5.10
C ARG A 212 -0.68 -22.67 -4.95
N ILE A 213 -0.13 -21.45 -4.87
CA ILE A 213 1.31 -21.25 -4.62
C ILE A 213 1.70 -21.80 -3.25
N LEU A 214 1.00 -21.39 -2.19
CA LEU A 214 1.35 -21.78 -0.82
C LEU A 214 1.18 -23.27 -0.57
N GLU A 215 0.09 -23.87 -1.02
CA GLU A 215 -0.17 -25.30 -0.86
C GLU A 215 0.86 -26.14 -1.63
N GLY A 216 1.14 -25.77 -2.88
CA GLY A 216 2.15 -26.43 -3.68
C GLY A 216 3.56 -26.28 -3.10
N ALA A 217 3.91 -25.08 -2.64
CA ALA A 217 5.19 -24.82 -2.01
C ALA A 217 5.38 -25.61 -0.70
N ARG A 218 4.37 -25.60 0.17
CA ARG A 218 4.40 -26.34 1.43
C ARG A 218 4.50 -27.85 1.19
N THR A 219 3.79 -28.38 0.20
CA THR A 219 3.86 -29.80 -0.17
C THR A 219 5.26 -30.19 -0.64
N LEU A 220 5.87 -29.40 -1.51
CA LEU A 220 7.23 -29.64 -2.00
C LEU A 220 8.26 -29.55 -0.87
N CYS A 221 8.14 -28.58 0.01
CA CYS A 221 9.02 -28.42 1.17
C CYS A 221 8.85 -29.59 2.15
N PHE A 222 7.63 -29.96 2.47
CA PHE A 222 7.35 -31.07 3.39
C PHE A 222 7.95 -32.39 2.89
N ALA A 223 7.84 -32.69 1.60
CA ALA A 223 8.41 -33.90 0.99
C ALA A 223 9.93 -34.01 1.16
N ARG A 224 10.63 -32.92 1.41
CA ARG A 224 12.09 -32.88 1.61
C ARG A 224 12.49 -32.45 3.03
N ASN A 225 11.57 -32.51 3.96
CA ASN A 225 11.76 -32.06 5.35
C ASN A 225 12.26 -30.61 5.44
N LEU A 226 11.64 -29.73 4.68
CA LEU A 226 11.94 -28.32 4.59
C LEU A 226 10.69 -27.50 4.97
N GLU A 227 10.90 -26.23 5.26
CA GLU A 227 9.85 -25.27 5.58
C GLU A 227 10.01 -24.02 4.70
N LEU A 228 8.89 -23.57 4.11
CA LEU A 228 8.86 -22.33 3.35
C LEU A 228 9.04 -21.12 4.29
N VAL A 229 9.93 -20.21 3.94
CA VAL A 229 9.97 -18.90 4.58
C VAL A 229 8.90 -18.03 3.94
N GLU A 230 7.79 -17.86 4.63
CA GLU A 230 6.66 -17.10 4.11
C GLU A 230 7.00 -15.62 3.96
N ASP A 231 6.57 -15.03 2.84
CA ASP A 231 6.72 -13.62 2.51
C ASP A 231 5.45 -13.18 1.77
N GLU A 232 4.58 -12.50 2.48
CA GLU A 232 3.27 -12.11 1.94
C GLU A 232 3.37 -11.11 0.78
N GLY A 233 4.32 -10.18 0.85
CA GLY A 233 4.57 -9.22 -0.22
C GLY A 233 5.08 -9.89 -1.50
N LEU A 234 5.95 -10.88 -1.36
CA LEU A 234 6.42 -11.68 -2.49
C LEU A 234 5.30 -12.56 -3.06
N LEU A 235 4.49 -13.16 -2.21
CA LEU A 235 3.34 -13.96 -2.62
C LEU A 235 2.36 -13.15 -3.47
N GLU A 236 2.03 -11.94 -3.04
CA GLU A 236 1.18 -11.01 -3.78
C GLU A 236 1.77 -10.69 -5.16
N GLU A 237 3.06 -10.36 -5.20
CA GLU A 237 3.75 -10.05 -6.46
C GLU A 237 3.76 -11.25 -7.41
N VAL A 238 4.14 -12.43 -6.92
CA VAL A 238 4.25 -13.64 -7.74
C VAL A 238 2.89 -14.13 -8.24
N ALA A 239 1.85 -14.02 -7.41
CA ALA A 239 0.48 -14.32 -7.82
C ALA A 239 0.00 -13.42 -8.96
N GLY A 240 0.55 -12.21 -9.10
CA GLY A 240 0.30 -11.30 -10.22
C GLY A 240 1.17 -11.53 -11.45
N LEU A 241 2.15 -12.42 -11.40
CA LEU A 241 3.04 -12.73 -12.52
C LEU A 241 2.64 -13.99 -13.29
N ALA A 242 1.86 -14.88 -12.68
CA ALA A 242 1.53 -16.19 -13.25
C ALA A 242 0.02 -16.38 -13.35
N GLU A 243 -0.47 -16.69 -14.56
CA GLU A 243 -1.87 -17.10 -14.77
C GLU A 243 -2.14 -18.53 -14.28
N TRP A 244 -1.11 -19.38 -14.36
CA TRP A 244 -1.14 -20.79 -13.91
C TRP A 244 0.09 -21.07 -13.03
N PRO A 245 0.06 -20.61 -11.78
CA PRO A 245 1.23 -20.72 -10.92
C PRO A 245 1.56 -22.16 -10.57
N THR A 246 2.80 -22.54 -10.83
CA THR A 246 3.34 -23.88 -10.57
C THR A 246 4.60 -23.76 -9.73
N PRO A 247 4.55 -24.03 -8.42
CA PRO A 247 5.73 -24.00 -7.56
C PRO A 247 6.73 -25.09 -7.95
N ILE A 248 8.02 -24.74 -7.93
CA ILE A 248 9.13 -25.64 -8.21
C ILE A 248 10.21 -25.41 -7.17
N LEU A 249 10.69 -26.49 -6.55
CA LEU A 249 11.79 -26.43 -5.59
C LEU A 249 13.11 -26.69 -6.32
N GLY A 250 14.05 -25.75 -6.17
CA GLY A 250 15.40 -25.83 -6.74
C GLY A 250 16.48 -25.93 -5.66
N ASP A 251 17.67 -26.29 -6.09
CA ASP A 251 18.83 -26.44 -5.22
C ASP A 251 19.81 -25.27 -5.41
N MET A 252 20.37 -24.83 -4.31
CA MET A 252 21.40 -23.80 -4.25
C MET A 252 22.70 -24.42 -3.74
N ASP A 253 23.84 -23.94 -4.25
CA ASP A 253 25.14 -24.38 -3.73
C ASP A 253 25.26 -24.02 -2.24
N PRO A 254 25.53 -24.99 -1.35
CA PRO A 254 25.65 -24.74 0.08
C PRO A 254 26.76 -23.74 0.46
N VAL A 255 27.74 -23.50 -0.39
CA VAL A 255 28.83 -22.54 -0.14
C VAL A 255 28.28 -21.12 0.08
N PHE A 256 27.16 -20.77 -0.54
CA PHE A 256 26.56 -19.45 -0.38
C PHE A 256 25.89 -19.22 0.97
N LEU A 257 25.66 -20.28 1.76
CA LEU A 257 25.12 -20.16 3.12
C LEU A 257 26.06 -19.44 4.10
N ASP A 258 27.32 -19.24 3.73
CA ASP A 258 28.25 -18.40 4.50
C ASP A 258 27.92 -16.90 4.43
N LEU A 259 27.15 -16.49 3.41
CA LEU A 259 26.63 -15.13 3.33
C LEU A 259 25.55 -14.90 4.39
N PRO A 260 25.36 -13.64 4.84
CA PRO A 260 24.25 -13.31 5.69
C PRO A 260 22.92 -13.78 5.08
N PRO A 261 22.01 -14.40 5.87
CA PRO A 261 20.74 -14.89 5.36
C PRO A 261 19.91 -13.82 4.66
N GLU A 262 19.99 -12.59 5.14
CA GLU A 262 19.27 -11.44 4.60
C GLU A 262 19.78 -11.06 3.21
N VAL A 263 21.06 -11.21 2.93
CA VAL A 263 21.64 -11.01 1.58
C VAL A 263 21.07 -12.03 0.62
N ILE A 264 21.05 -13.30 1.02
CA ILE A 264 20.50 -14.40 0.20
C ILE A 264 19.01 -14.17 -0.07
N ARG A 265 18.23 -13.88 0.96
CA ARG A 265 16.79 -13.63 0.84
C ARG A 265 16.49 -12.42 -0.04
N THR A 266 17.22 -11.34 0.12
CA THR A 266 17.02 -10.12 -0.67
C THR A 266 17.38 -10.36 -2.13
N SER A 267 18.46 -11.05 -2.42
CA SER A 267 18.83 -11.44 -3.78
C SER A 267 17.77 -12.32 -4.43
N MET A 268 17.28 -13.32 -3.71
CA MET A 268 16.18 -14.17 -4.18
C MET A 268 14.90 -13.36 -4.44
N ARG A 269 14.48 -12.56 -3.48
CA ARG A 269 13.22 -11.80 -3.53
C ARG A 269 13.24 -10.71 -4.59
N THR A 270 14.24 -9.85 -4.54
CA THR A 270 14.27 -8.62 -5.34
C THR A 270 14.58 -8.92 -6.80
N HIS A 271 15.58 -9.74 -7.06
CA HIS A 271 16.04 -10.00 -8.42
C HIS A 271 15.33 -11.16 -9.11
N GLN A 272 15.03 -12.23 -8.38
CA GLN A 272 14.58 -13.48 -8.96
C GLN A 272 13.14 -13.84 -8.63
N LYS A 273 12.53 -13.18 -7.65
CA LYS A 273 11.18 -13.51 -7.15
C LYS A 273 11.08 -14.94 -6.60
N TYR A 274 12.12 -15.40 -5.92
CA TYR A 274 12.17 -16.71 -5.27
C TYR A 274 11.87 -16.60 -3.78
N PHE A 275 11.21 -17.62 -3.25
CA PHE A 275 11.03 -17.81 -1.81
C PHE A 275 12.23 -18.54 -1.24
N ALA A 276 12.67 -18.11 -0.06
CA ALA A 276 13.67 -18.82 0.71
C ALA A 276 13.04 -20.04 1.42
N VAL A 277 13.89 -20.98 1.76
CA VAL A 277 13.52 -22.24 2.41
C VAL A 277 14.45 -22.50 3.58
N ARG A 278 13.94 -23.08 4.65
CA ARG A 278 14.73 -23.44 5.83
C ARG A 278 14.45 -24.86 6.29
N LYS A 279 15.34 -25.42 7.12
CA LYS A 279 15.04 -26.66 7.83
C LYS A 279 14.20 -26.36 9.06
N PRO A 280 13.18 -27.17 9.37
CA PRO A 280 12.35 -26.96 10.54
C PRO A 280 13.17 -26.92 11.84
N GLY A 281 12.97 -25.87 12.65
CA GLY A 281 13.64 -25.72 13.94
C GLY A 281 15.13 -25.31 13.88
N GLU A 282 15.72 -25.17 12.71
CA GLU A 282 17.09 -24.68 12.56
C GLU A 282 17.10 -23.20 12.23
N PRO A 283 18.06 -22.43 12.80
CA PRO A 283 18.26 -21.03 12.40
C PRO A 283 18.94 -20.96 11.03
N GLY A 284 18.59 -19.91 10.27
CA GLY A 284 19.18 -19.67 8.95
C GLY A 284 18.43 -20.34 7.82
N LEU A 285 19.01 -20.32 6.64
CA LEU A 285 18.41 -20.83 5.41
C LEU A 285 18.94 -22.23 5.06
N ALA A 286 18.10 -23.01 4.38
CA ALA A 286 18.53 -24.25 3.71
C ALA A 286 19.05 -23.94 2.30
N PRO A 287 19.90 -24.82 1.72
CA PRO A 287 20.48 -24.61 0.38
C PRO A 287 19.48 -24.95 -0.74
N HIS A 288 18.33 -24.32 -0.70
CA HIS A 288 17.22 -24.52 -1.62
C HIS A 288 16.51 -23.18 -1.86
N PHE A 289 15.75 -23.11 -2.94
CA PHE A 289 14.88 -21.99 -3.24
C PHE A 289 13.57 -22.53 -3.84
N LEU A 290 12.52 -21.73 -3.73
CA LEU A 290 11.25 -22.03 -4.36
C LEU A 290 10.92 -20.96 -5.39
N VAL A 291 10.78 -21.37 -6.65
CA VAL A 291 10.35 -20.52 -7.75
C VAL A 291 8.94 -20.90 -8.17
N VAL A 292 8.17 -19.92 -8.64
CA VAL A 292 6.83 -20.14 -9.19
C VAL A 292 6.90 -19.94 -10.70
N ALA A 293 6.77 -21.03 -11.44
CA ALA A 293 6.65 -20.99 -12.89
C ALA A 293 5.20 -20.66 -13.31
N ASN A 294 5.06 -20.15 -14.52
CA ASN A 294 3.76 -19.91 -15.14
C ASN A 294 3.36 -21.05 -16.12
N ILE A 295 3.92 -22.20 -15.95
CA ILE A 295 3.64 -23.39 -16.77
C ILE A 295 3.81 -24.66 -15.95
N GLU A 296 3.18 -25.75 -16.39
CA GLU A 296 3.53 -27.10 -15.98
C GLU A 296 4.45 -27.69 -17.05
N ALA A 297 5.69 -27.99 -16.67
CA ALA A 297 6.66 -28.56 -17.58
C ALA A 297 6.55 -30.11 -17.59
N PRO A 298 6.74 -30.76 -18.77
CA PRO A 298 6.61 -32.21 -18.90
C PRO A 298 7.61 -33.00 -18.04
N ASP A 299 8.75 -32.41 -17.70
CA ASP A 299 9.81 -32.98 -16.87
C ASP A 299 9.60 -32.76 -15.36
N GLY A 300 8.45 -32.23 -14.96
CA GLY A 300 8.18 -31.84 -13.58
C GLY A 300 8.93 -30.59 -13.12
N GLY A 301 9.43 -29.79 -14.06
CA GLY A 301 10.13 -28.53 -13.80
C GLY A 301 11.63 -28.68 -13.53
N LYS A 302 12.26 -29.81 -13.81
CA LYS A 302 13.69 -30.04 -13.56
C LYS A 302 14.59 -29.07 -14.32
N GLU A 303 14.33 -28.85 -15.60
CA GLU A 303 15.10 -27.89 -16.42
C GLU A 303 14.85 -26.44 -15.98
N ILE A 304 13.65 -26.10 -15.57
CA ILE A 304 13.32 -24.79 -15.00
C ILE A 304 14.11 -24.59 -13.70
N ALA A 305 14.10 -25.56 -12.79
CA ALA A 305 14.87 -25.52 -11.55
C ALA A 305 16.37 -25.36 -11.80
N ARG A 306 16.93 -26.10 -12.74
CA ARG A 306 18.35 -26.02 -13.12
C ARG A 306 18.72 -24.64 -13.69
N GLY A 307 17.91 -24.13 -14.59
CA GLY A 307 18.14 -22.80 -15.18
C GLY A 307 18.07 -21.69 -14.13
N ASN A 308 17.08 -21.74 -13.25
CA ASN A 308 16.94 -20.78 -12.16
C ASN A 308 18.05 -20.90 -11.10
N ALA A 309 18.51 -22.12 -10.80
CA ALA A 309 19.66 -22.34 -9.93
C ALA A 309 20.94 -21.70 -10.49
N LYS A 310 21.17 -21.79 -11.78
CA LYS A 310 22.32 -21.16 -12.45
C LYS A 310 22.27 -19.62 -12.34
N VAL A 311 21.11 -19.03 -12.55
CA VAL A 311 20.93 -17.57 -12.39
C VAL A 311 21.16 -17.15 -10.95
N LEU A 312 20.58 -17.88 -9.99
CA LEU A 312 20.76 -17.61 -8.57
C LEU A 312 22.24 -17.70 -8.16
N SER A 313 22.96 -18.74 -8.61
CA SER A 313 24.39 -18.88 -8.35
C SER A 313 25.20 -17.69 -8.87
N SER A 314 24.89 -17.18 -10.05
CA SER A 314 25.53 -15.98 -10.57
C SER A 314 25.29 -14.76 -9.67
N ARG A 315 24.06 -14.54 -9.24
CA ARG A 315 23.72 -13.43 -8.35
C ARG A 315 24.36 -13.54 -6.96
N LEU A 316 24.40 -14.74 -6.41
CA LEU A 316 25.04 -14.96 -5.11
C LEU A 316 26.58 -14.90 -5.20
N SER A 317 27.17 -15.25 -6.34
CA SER A 317 28.60 -15.02 -6.59
C SER A 317 28.93 -13.53 -6.62
N ASP A 318 28.10 -12.71 -7.24
CA ASP A 318 28.26 -11.25 -7.20
C ASP A 318 28.16 -10.73 -5.75
N ALA A 319 27.18 -11.18 -4.98
CA ALA A 319 27.02 -10.82 -3.58
C ALA A 319 28.23 -11.26 -2.73
N ARG A 320 28.78 -12.45 -2.99
CA ARG A 320 30.01 -12.92 -2.35
C ARG A 320 31.20 -12.00 -2.67
N PHE A 321 31.33 -11.60 -3.92
CA PHE A 321 32.36 -10.66 -4.33
C PHE A 321 32.21 -9.32 -3.59
N PHE A 322 31.03 -8.77 -3.48
CA PHE A 322 30.79 -7.53 -2.72
C PHE A 322 31.15 -7.69 -1.24
N TRP A 323 30.75 -8.80 -0.63
CA TRP A 323 31.12 -9.09 0.76
C TRP A 323 32.65 -9.11 0.96
N ASP A 324 33.35 -9.85 0.12
CA ASP A 324 34.82 -9.99 0.23
C ASP A 324 35.53 -8.65 0.00
N GLU A 325 35.09 -7.86 -0.97
CA GLU A 325 35.64 -6.52 -1.21
C GLU A 325 35.33 -5.55 -0.07
N ASP A 326 34.13 -5.57 0.45
CA ASP A 326 33.74 -4.72 1.58
C ASP A 326 34.55 -5.03 2.84
N ILE A 327 34.79 -6.30 3.13
CA ILE A 327 35.68 -6.71 4.26
C ILE A 327 37.11 -6.17 4.09
N LYS A 328 37.64 -6.14 2.87
CA LYS A 328 38.98 -5.59 2.60
C LYS A 328 39.01 -4.06 2.74
N VAL A 329 37.99 -3.37 2.27
CA VAL A 329 37.94 -1.90 2.29
C VAL A 329 37.79 -1.38 3.72
N GLY A 330 36.77 -1.82 4.45
CA GLY A 330 36.55 -1.51 5.84
C GLY A 330 35.92 -0.14 6.12
N PHE A 331 35.62 0.09 7.40
CA PHE A 331 34.88 1.28 7.86
C PHE A 331 35.55 2.61 7.59
N ASP A 332 36.87 2.71 7.78
CA ASP A 332 37.55 4.00 7.64
C ASP A 332 37.46 4.56 6.23
N LYS A 333 37.58 3.73 5.22
CA LYS A 333 37.41 4.12 3.83
C LYS A 333 35.98 4.48 3.48
N TRP A 334 35.01 3.75 4.02
CA TRP A 334 33.59 4.09 3.83
C TRP A 334 33.21 5.43 4.45
N LEU A 335 33.78 5.73 5.64
CA LEU A 335 33.56 7.04 6.30
C LEU A 335 34.15 8.18 5.48
N GLU A 336 35.32 8.03 4.90
CA GLU A 336 35.91 9.02 4.01
C GLU A 336 34.99 9.31 2.81
N LYS A 337 34.41 8.27 2.21
CA LYS A 337 33.47 8.40 1.07
C LYS A 337 32.19 9.13 1.41
N LEU A 338 31.76 9.15 2.67
CA LEU A 338 30.57 9.89 3.11
C LEU A 338 30.67 11.41 2.90
N ASN A 339 31.88 11.96 2.81
CA ASN A 339 32.11 13.36 2.45
C ASN A 339 31.58 13.72 1.06
N GLY A 340 31.54 12.74 0.15
CA GLY A 340 31.01 12.88 -1.21
C GLY A 340 29.52 12.58 -1.34
N VAL A 341 28.84 12.15 -0.28
CA VAL A 341 27.43 11.81 -0.28
C VAL A 341 26.63 12.97 0.29
N THR A 342 25.79 13.56 -0.54
CA THR A 342 24.88 14.63 -0.11
C THR A 342 23.72 14.04 0.65
N PHE A 343 23.49 14.49 1.89
CA PHE A 343 22.29 14.17 2.64
C PHE A 343 21.11 15.03 2.16
N HIS A 344 21.29 16.34 2.20
CA HIS A 344 20.33 17.30 1.68
C HIS A 344 21.05 18.62 1.34
N ALA A 345 20.61 19.29 0.27
CA ALA A 345 21.29 20.48 -0.23
C ALA A 345 21.49 21.58 0.84
N LYS A 346 20.53 21.74 1.76
CA LYS A 346 20.60 22.72 2.85
C LYS A 346 21.17 22.16 4.17
N LEU A 347 21.26 20.85 4.32
CA LEU A 347 21.70 20.20 5.55
C LEU A 347 23.10 19.56 5.43
N GLY A 348 23.70 19.66 4.25
CA GLY A 348 25.07 19.24 4.01
C GLY A 348 25.23 17.79 3.60
N THR A 349 26.45 17.30 3.79
CA THR A 349 26.85 15.92 3.44
C THR A 349 26.41 14.93 4.50
N MET A 350 26.48 13.63 4.13
CA MET A 350 26.25 12.56 5.08
C MET A 350 27.33 12.53 6.18
N ALA A 351 28.59 12.91 5.86
CA ALA A 351 29.64 13.01 6.86
C ALA A 351 29.34 14.08 7.91
N GLU A 352 28.87 15.25 7.52
CA GLU A 352 28.41 16.30 8.42
C GLU A 352 27.23 15.85 9.28
N ARG A 353 26.29 15.09 8.70
CA ARG A 353 25.20 14.47 9.44
C ARG A 353 25.69 13.51 10.51
N VAL A 354 26.67 12.67 10.20
CA VAL A 354 27.27 11.72 11.16
C VAL A 354 27.87 12.47 12.34
N GLU A 355 28.56 13.58 12.12
CA GLU A 355 29.10 14.42 13.20
C GLU A 355 28.00 14.92 14.14
N ARG A 356 26.88 15.41 13.59
CA ARG A 356 25.70 15.83 14.39
C ARG A 356 25.10 14.68 15.17
N ILE A 357 24.95 13.51 14.54
CA ILE A 357 24.41 12.30 15.21
C ILE A 357 25.32 11.87 16.36
N VAL A 358 26.65 11.88 16.17
CA VAL A 358 27.62 11.56 17.23
C VAL A 358 27.49 12.49 18.42
N ALA A 359 27.44 13.81 18.17
CA ALA A 359 27.28 14.80 19.21
C ALA A 359 25.98 14.59 20.02
N LEU A 360 24.88 14.41 19.30
CA LEU A 360 23.57 14.21 19.93
C LEU A 360 23.47 12.86 20.66
N ALA A 361 24.06 11.81 20.12
CA ALA A 361 24.09 10.49 20.76
C ALA A 361 24.87 10.52 22.09
N LYS A 362 25.98 11.27 22.15
CA LYS A 362 26.71 11.48 23.41
C LYS A 362 25.89 12.19 24.48
N GLU A 363 25.04 13.14 24.08
CA GLU A 363 24.13 13.83 25.01
C GLU A 363 23.00 12.90 25.51
N ILE A 364 22.49 12.05 24.62
CA ILE A 364 21.41 11.11 24.94
C ILE A 364 21.91 9.93 25.79
N ALA A 365 23.14 9.46 25.59
CA ALA A 365 23.66 8.27 26.22
C ALA A 365 23.47 8.22 27.74
N PRO A 366 23.79 9.26 28.53
CA PRO A 366 23.55 9.25 29.97
C PRO A 366 22.08 9.17 30.34
N LEU A 367 21.19 9.73 29.52
CA LEU A 367 19.75 9.76 29.78
C LEU A 367 19.08 8.39 29.63
N VAL A 368 19.71 7.48 28.87
CA VAL A 368 19.22 6.12 28.63
C VAL A 368 20.06 5.05 29.30
N GLY A 369 21.06 5.44 30.08
CA GLY A 369 21.98 4.51 30.76
C GLY A 369 22.97 3.82 29.83
N ALA A 370 23.31 4.44 28.70
CA ALA A 370 24.27 3.90 27.74
C ALA A 370 25.70 4.36 28.04
N ASP A 371 26.69 3.51 27.71
CA ASP A 371 28.11 3.88 27.73
C ASP A 371 28.37 4.94 26.65
N VAL A 372 28.92 6.08 27.04
CA VAL A 372 29.13 7.23 26.13
C VAL A 372 30.14 6.90 25.04
N ALA A 373 31.23 6.21 25.36
CA ALA A 373 32.26 5.86 24.40
C ALA A 373 31.75 4.86 23.34
N LYS A 374 31.06 3.82 23.75
CA LYS A 374 30.42 2.84 22.84
C LYS A 374 29.36 3.49 21.98
N THR A 375 28.55 4.38 22.55
CA THR A 375 27.52 5.13 21.83
C THR A 375 28.13 6.03 20.77
N ALA A 376 29.19 6.77 21.11
CA ALA A 376 29.91 7.61 20.15
C ALA A 376 30.51 6.79 18.99
N GLU A 377 31.12 5.65 19.28
CA GLU A 377 31.67 4.75 18.29
C GLU A 377 30.57 4.18 17.36
N ALA A 378 29.48 3.69 17.92
CA ALA A 378 28.35 3.18 17.15
C ALA A 378 27.73 4.27 16.27
N ALA A 379 27.52 5.47 16.79
CA ALA A 379 26.99 6.60 16.03
C ALA A 379 27.93 7.00 14.87
N ARG A 380 29.23 6.99 15.10
CA ARG A 380 30.24 7.29 14.07
C ARG A 380 30.18 6.29 12.91
N LEU A 381 29.99 5.01 13.20
CA LEU A 381 30.00 3.92 12.23
C LEU A 381 28.62 3.59 11.63
N ALA A 382 27.54 4.09 12.21
CA ALA A 382 26.18 3.68 11.87
C ALA A 382 25.80 3.88 10.39
N LYS A 383 26.30 4.91 9.74
CA LYS A 383 26.02 5.23 8.33
C LYS A 383 27.14 4.82 7.36
N ALA A 384 28.21 4.23 7.85
CA ALA A 384 29.38 3.92 7.03
C ALA A 384 29.08 2.93 5.90
N ASP A 385 28.18 1.97 6.13
CA ASP A 385 27.81 0.95 5.14
C ASP A 385 27.08 1.50 3.91
N LEU A 386 26.59 2.74 3.96
CA LEU A 386 25.97 3.40 2.80
C LEU A 386 26.91 3.52 1.59
N THR A 387 28.23 3.49 1.81
CA THR A 387 29.24 3.54 0.76
C THR A 387 29.90 2.19 0.49
N SER A 388 29.41 1.12 1.09
CA SER A 388 29.82 -0.25 0.77
C SER A 388 29.23 -0.72 -0.55
N GLU A 389 29.89 -1.69 -1.20
CA GLU A 389 29.41 -2.28 -2.46
C GLU A 389 28.09 -3.04 -2.23
N MET A 390 27.96 -3.77 -1.13
CA MET A 390 26.76 -4.53 -0.80
C MET A 390 25.54 -3.64 -0.65
N VAL A 391 25.64 -2.53 0.08
CA VAL A 391 24.53 -1.59 0.26
C VAL A 391 24.28 -0.79 -1.03
N GLY A 392 25.29 -0.56 -1.84
CA GLY A 392 25.12 0.00 -3.18
C GLY A 392 24.21 -0.86 -4.07
N GLU A 393 24.36 -2.17 -4.02
CA GLU A 393 23.51 -3.12 -4.75
C GLU A 393 22.15 -3.35 -4.05
N PHE A 394 22.17 -3.48 -2.73
CA PHE A 394 20.98 -3.73 -1.91
C PHE A 394 20.74 -2.61 -0.88
N PRO A 395 20.18 -1.46 -1.30
CA PRO A 395 19.98 -0.31 -0.40
C PRO A 395 19.13 -0.63 0.83
N GLU A 396 18.22 -1.59 0.74
CA GLU A 396 17.37 -2.06 1.84
C GLU A 396 18.15 -2.73 2.98
N LEU A 397 19.38 -3.15 2.74
CA LEU A 397 20.24 -3.78 3.75
C LEU A 397 21.11 -2.79 4.52
N GLN A 398 20.95 -1.48 4.29
CA GLN A 398 21.65 -0.46 5.06
C GLN A 398 21.40 -0.61 6.57
N GLY A 399 22.42 -0.41 7.36
CA GLY A 399 22.40 -0.65 8.80
C GLY A 399 22.62 -2.11 9.17
N LEU A 400 21.85 -3.02 8.61
CA LEU A 400 22.02 -4.45 8.81
C LEU A 400 23.42 -4.91 8.40
N MET A 401 23.86 -4.51 7.21
CA MET A 401 25.21 -4.84 6.72
C MET A 401 26.31 -4.21 7.57
N GLY A 402 26.12 -2.97 8.03
CA GLY A 402 27.01 -2.34 8.98
C GLY A 402 27.19 -3.17 10.26
N GLY A 403 26.12 -3.75 10.77
CA GLY A 403 26.17 -4.68 11.91
C GLY A 403 26.99 -5.94 11.63
N TYR A 404 26.77 -6.58 10.47
CA TYR A 404 27.56 -7.75 10.05
C TYR A 404 29.05 -7.42 9.89
N TYR A 405 29.36 -6.32 9.23
CA TYR A 405 30.75 -5.88 9.04
C TYR A 405 31.44 -5.50 10.37
N ALA A 406 30.67 -4.91 11.29
CA ALA A 406 31.17 -4.60 12.63
C ALA A 406 31.56 -5.87 13.39
N ARG A 407 30.71 -6.91 13.35
CA ARG A 407 31.00 -8.22 13.95
C ARG A 407 32.21 -8.89 13.29
N ALA A 408 32.28 -8.84 11.96
CA ALA A 408 33.42 -9.39 11.21
C ALA A 408 34.73 -8.67 11.53
N ALA A 409 34.68 -7.37 11.82
CA ALA A 409 35.82 -6.57 12.25
C ALA A 409 36.18 -6.74 13.74
N GLY A 410 35.45 -7.54 14.49
CA GLY A 410 35.66 -7.78 15.91
C GLY A 410 35.33 -6.61 16.84
N LEU A 411 34.43 -5.72 16.41
CA LEU A 411 33.99 -4.60 17.23
C LEU A 411 33.12 -5.09 18.40
N ASP A 412 32.98 -4.23 19.40
CA ASP A 412 32.14 -4.51 20.57
C ASP A 412 30.73 -4.93 20.14
N PRO A 413 30.14 -6.02 20.73
CA PRO A 413 28.82 -6.49 20.37
C PRO A 413 27.70 -5.45 20.54
N GLU A 414 27.80 -4.58 21.55
CA GLU A 414 26.83 -3.49 21.74
C GLU A 414 26.92 -2.44 20.64
N VAL A 415 28.13 -2.14 20.17
CA VAL A 415 28.39 -1.24 19.04
C VAL A 415 27.80 -1.85 17.75
N ALA A 416 28.10 -3.12 17.48
CA ALA A 416 27.57 -3.81 16.30
C ALA A 416 26.03 -3.86 16.29
N ALA A 417 25.43 -4.18 17.42
CA ALA A 417 23.97 -4.20 17.57
C ALA A 417 23.34 -2.81 17.35
N ALA A 418 23.98 -1.76 17.88
CA ALA A 418 23.49 -0.39 17.68
C ALA A 418 23.58 0.06 16.22
N ILE A 419 24.64 -0.28 15.50
CA ILE A 419 24.78 -0.03 14.07
C ILE A 419 23.63 -0.72 13.32
N GLN A 420 23.38 -1.98 13.63
CA GLN A 420 22.35 -2.78 12.98
C GLN A 420 20.95 -2.21 13.21
N ASP A 421 20.64 -1.77 14.42
CA ASP A 421 19.28 -1.47 14.87
C ASP A 421 18.92 0.03 14.84
N HIS A 422 19.84 0.91 14.48
CA HIS A 422 19.61 2.37 14.57
C HIS A 422 18.50 2.90 13.66
N TYR A 423 18.12 2.18 12.61
CA TYR A 423 16.96 2.55 11.78
C TYR A 423 15.62 2.13 12.39
N ARG A 424 15.63 1.23 13.36
CA ARG A 424 14.39 0.76 13.99
C ARG A 424 13.77 1.79 14.92
N PRO A 425 12.43 1.82 15.05
CA PRO A 425 11.46 1.08 14.23
C PRO A 425 11.25 1.77 12.88
N GLN A 426 11.10 1.02 11.81
CA GLN A 426 10.84 1.55 10.47
C GLN A 426 9.34 1.61 10.11
N GLY A 427 8.51 0.99 10.91
CA GLY A 427 7.07 0.95 10.73
C GLY A 427 6.32 0.58 12.01
N PRO A 428 4.97 0.60 11.98
CA PRO A 428 4.15 0.36 13.18
C PRO A 428 4.34 -1.02 13.80
N SER A 429 4.66 -2.03 12.99
CA SER A 429 4.86 -3.43 13.43
C SER A 429 6.32 -3.78 13.72
N ASP A 430 7.27 -2.87 13.42
CA ASP A 430 8.67 -3.14 13.67
C ASP A 430 9.02 -3.03 15.16
N ALA A 431 9.96 -3.86 15.62
CA ALA A 431 10.42 -3.85 17.00
C ALA A 431 11.24 -2.58 17.28
N VAL A 432 11.10 -2.04 18.48
CA VAL A 432 11.95 -0.96 18.95
C VAL A 432 13.26 -1.50 19.52
N PRO A 433 14.38 -0.75 19.43
CA PRO A 433 15.61 -1.11 20.14
C PRO A 433 15.38 -1.11 21.66
N THR A 434 16.00 -2.05 22.37
CA THR A 434 15.90 -2.18 23.83
C THR A 434 17.24 -2.03 24.54
N ALA A 435 18.35 -2.28 23.84
CA ALA A 435 19.70 -2.08 24.40
C ALA A 435 20.05 -0.58 24.48
N PRO A 436 20.63 -0.10 25.59
CA PRO A 436 20.87 1.32 25.80
C PRO A 436 21.65 2.02 24.69
N VAL A 437 22.74 1.43 24.21
CA VAL A 437 23.54 1.99 23.09
C VAL A 437 22.71 2.09 21.81
N SER A 438 21.95 1.06 21.49
CA SER A 438 21.06 1.04 20.32
C SER A 438 19.97 2.10 20.42
N ILE A 439 19.38 2.27 21.60
CA ILE A 439 18.38 3.33 21.88
C ILE A 439 18.97 4.71 21.61
N ALA A 440 20.14 4.99 22.17
CA ALA A 440 20.78 6.30 22.04
C ALA A 440 21.07 6.67 20.59
N VAL A 441 21.63 5.74 19.81
CA VAL A 441 21.95 5.96 18.39
C VAL A 441 20.68 6.09 17.55
N ALA A 442 19.68 5.25 17.78
CA ALA A 442 18.40 5.33 17.06
C ALA A 442 17.67 6.66 17.32
N LEU A 443 17.63 7.13 18.56
CA LEU A 443 17.06 8.44 18.89
C LEU A 443 17.84 9.59 18.26
N ALA A 444 19.18 9.54 18.31
CA ALA A 444 20.03 10.59 17.73
C ALA A 444 19.83 10.70 16.22
N ASP A 445 19.76 9.58 15.51
CA ASP A 445 19.49 9.55 14.07
C ASP A 445 18.14 10.18 13.70
N LYS A 446 17.09 9.78 14.38
CA LYS A 446 15.73 10.27 14.14
C LYS A 446 15.55 11.73 14.54
N LEU A 447 16.11 12.14 15.66
CA LEU A 447 16.03 13.52 16.14
C LEU A 447 16.84 14.48 15.26
N ASP A 448 18.03 14.07 14.77
CA ASP A 448 18.78 14.87 13.79
C ASP A 448 17.96 15.12 12.52
N THR A 449 17.28 14.10 12.01
CA THR A 449 16.38 14.22 10.86
C THR A 449 15.25 15.22 11.16
N LEU A 450 14.55 15.06 12.27
CA LEU A 450 13.40 15.89 12.62
C LEU A 450 13.81 17.36 12.83
N VAL A 451 14.80 17.60 13.66
CA VAL A 451 15.27 18.96 13.98
C VAL A 451 15.84 19.64 12.73
N GLY A 452 16.64 18.91 11.93
CA GLY A 452 17.23 19.45 10.71
C GLY A 452 16.18 19.89 9.69
N PHE A 453 15.21 19.05 9.38
CA PHE A 453 14.16 19.36 8.39
C PHE A 453 13.18 20.43 8.90
N PHE A 454 12.87 20.46 10.20
CA PHE A 454 12.06 21.53 10.79
C PHE A 454 12.78 22.88 10.74
N ALA A 455 14.10 22.91 10.98
CA ALA A 455 14.90 24.12 10.92
C ALA A 455 14.94 24.78 9.52
N ILE A 456 14.84 23.98 8.46
CA ILE A 456 14.79 24.47 7.07
C ILE A 456 13.38 24.59 6.50
N ASP A 457 12.36 24.46 7.36
CA ASP A 457 10.93 24.56 7.05
C ASP A 457 10.39 23.52 6.05
N GLU A 458 11.03 22.35 5.97
CA GLU A 458 10.59 21.21 5.16
C GLU A 458 9.66 20.28 5.96
N LYS A 459 8.59 20.86 6.52
CA LYS A 459 7.62 20.14 7.35
C LYS A 459 6.63 19.35 6.50
N PRO A 460 6.09 18.21 7.00
CA PRO A 460 5.04 17.48 6.29
C PRO A 460 3.77 18.33 6.14
N THR A 461 3.17 18.29 4.95
CA THR A 461 1.92 19.02 4.65
C THR A 461 0.89 18.09 4.01
N GLY A 462 -0.34 18.04 4.55
CA GLY A 462 -1.41 17.19 4.03
C GLY A 462 -0.94 15.74 3.86
N SER A 463 -1.01 15.20 2.65
CA SER A 463 -0.53 13.84 2.32
C SER A 463 0.98 13.77 2.00
N LYS A 464 1.66 14.92 1.85
CA LYS A 464 3.07 14.97 1.44
C LYS A 464 3.99 14.88 2.66
N ASP A 465 4.89 13.90 2.62
CA ASP A 465 5.95 13.69 3.60
C ASP A 465 7.17 13.04 2.91
N PRO A 466 7.89 13.79 2.06
CA PRO A 466 8.96 13.25 1.22
C PRO A 466 10.15 12.73 2.03
N PHE A 467 10.32 13.22 3.27
CA PHE A 467 11.44 12.84 4.15
C PHE A 467 11.02 11.87 5.26
N ALA A 468 9.80 11.35 5.22
CA ALA A 468 9.25 10.42 6.20
C ALA A 468 9.35 10.91 7.67
N LEU A 469 9.13 12.21 7.89
CA LEU A 469 9.23 12.83 9.21
C LEU A 469 8.17 12.32 10.19
N ARG A 470 6.97 12.00 9.68
CA ARG A 470 5.91 11.37 10.49
C ARG A 470 6.34 10.01 11.06
N ARG A 471 7.02 9.23 10.22
CA ARG A 471 7.56 7.92 10.63
C ARG A 471 8.69 8.09 11.64
N ALA A 472 9.60 9.04 11.42
CA ALA A 472 10.67 9.36 12.37
C ALA A 472 10.12 9.77 13.74
N ALA A 473 9.12 10.65 13.77
CA ALA A 473 8.48 11.08 15.01
C ALA A 473 7.77 9.93 15.74
N LEU A 474 7.02 9.08 15.05
CA LEU A 474 6.42 7.87 15.63
C LEU A 474 7.48 6.92 16.17
N GLY A 475 8.60 6.78 15.47
CA GLY A 475 9.74 5.99 15.93
C GLY A 475 10.31 6.50 17.24
N VAL A 476 10.54 7.80 17.37
CA VAL A 476 11.00 8.43 18.62
C VAL A 476 9.99 8.20 19.76
N ILE A 477 8.72 8.46 19.51
CA ILE A 477 7.65 8.28 20.51
C ILE A 477 7.64 6.82 21.00
N ARG A 478 7.66 5.85 20.11
CA ARG A 478 7.66 4.43 20.46
C ARG A 478 8.90 4.02 21.24
N ILE A 479 10.08 4.46 20.83
CA ILE A 479 11.32 4.17 21.56
C ILE A 479 11.24 4.71 23.00
N ILE A 480 10.77 5.93 23.16
CA ILE A 480 10.63 6.56 24.47
C ILE A 480 9.61 5.84 25.34
N LEU A 481 8.41 5.58 24.81
CA LEU A 481 7.32 4.98 25.58
C LEU A 481 7.58 3.51 25.90
N ASP A 482 8.02 2.71 24.93
CA ASP A 482 8.23 1.27 25.13
C ASP A 482 9.39 0.98 26.10
N ASN A 483 10.37 1.89 26.20
CA ASN A 483 11.49 1.79 27.14
C ASN A 483 11.34 2.64 28.40
N GLY A 484 10.22 3.35 28.57
CA GLY A 484 9.98 4.18 29.75
C GLY A 484 10.97 5.32 29.93
N LEU A 485 11.46 5.93 28.86
CA LEU A 485 12.52 6.95 28.89
C LEU A 485 11.99 8.33 29.27
N ARG A 486 12.74 9.01 30.12
CA ARG A 486 12.41 10.35 30.63
C ARG A 486 13.23 11.41 29.90
N ILE A 487 12.94 11.57 28.61
CA ILE A 487 13.64 12.51 27.73
C ILE A 487 12.69 13.63 27.33
N PRO A 488 13.07 14.93 27.49
CA PRO A 488 12.22 16.05 27.11
C PRO A 488 12.08 16.16 25.60
N VAL A 489 10.89 16.50 25.15
CA VAL A 489 10.61 16.79 23.73
C VAL A 489 11.17 18.17 23.38
N HIS A 490 11.84 18.27 22.24
CA HIS A 490 12.33 19.55 21.73
C HIS A 490 11.17 20.53 21.50
N PRO A 491 11.24 21.78 21.95
CA PRO A 491 10.12 22.72 21.89
C PRO A 491 9.51 22.89 20.48
N GLU A 492 10.33 22.93 19.46
CA GLU A 492 9.86 23.09 18.06
C GLU A 492 9.12 21.85 17.54
N LEU A 493 9.29 20.70 18.17
CA LEU A 493 8.65 19.45 17.79
C LEU A 493 7.40 19.11 18.61
N THR A 494 7.11 19.87 19.68
CA THR A 494 6.06 19.55 20.64
C THR A 494 4.70 19.34 19.98
N ALA A 495 4.25 20.26 19.13
CA ALA A 495 2.97 20.17 18.44
C ALA A 495 2.94 18.97 17.46
N PHE A 496 4.04 18.72 16.78
CA PHE A 496 4.16 17.59 15.85
C PHE A 496 4.13 16.23 16.56
N PHE A 497 4.80 16.14 17.71
CA PHE A 497 4.74 14.95 18.56
C PHE A 497 3.36 14.74 19.15
N ALA A 498 2.66 15.79 19.56
CA ALA A 498 1.29 15.70 20.04
C ALA A 498 0.37 15.05 18.99
N ASP A 499 0.46 15.53 17.74
CA ASP A 499 -0.32 14.97 16.64
C ASP A 499 0.02 13.51 16.33
N ARG A 500 1.30 13.16 16.40
CA ARG A 500 1.72 11.76 16.16
C ARG A 500 1.37 10.85 17.32
N LEU A 501 1.41 11.34 18.56
CA LEU A 501 0.96 10.60 19.74
C LEU A 501 -0.55 10.29 19.66
N LYS A 502 -1.37 11.23 19.19
CA LYS A 502 -2.81 10.97 18.95
C LYS A 502 -3.01 9.82 17.96
N VAL A 503 -2.24 9.78 16.87
CA VAL A 503 -2.32 8.68 15.90
C VAL A 503 -1.97 7.36 16.57
N LEU A 504 -0.87 7.30 17.31
CA LEU A 504 -0.44 6.09 18.01
C LEU A 504 -1.50 5.58 19.01
N LEU A 505 -2.03 6.48 19.86
CA LEU A 505 -3.03 6.12 20.86
C LEU A 505 -4.34 5.66 20.22
N ARG A 506 -4.77 6.30 19.12
CA ARG A 506 -5.95 5.88 18.36
C ARG A 506 -5.77 4.47 17.78
N ASP A 507 -4.62 4.18 17.20
CA ASP A 507 -4.31 2.88 16.60
C ASP A 507 -4.25 1.77 17.67
N GLN A 508 -3.93 2.14 18.93
CA GLN A 508 -3.98 1.27 20.11
C GLN A 508 -5.38 1.19 20.77
N GLY A 509 -6.39 1.86 20.20
CA GLY A 509 -7.74 1.93 20.79
C GLY A 509 -7.84 2.75 22.08
N LYS A 510 -6.87 3.64 22.35
CA LYS A 510 -6.83 4.51 23.54
C LYS A 510 -7.42 5.91 23.29
N ARG A 511 -7.69 6.64 24.37
CA ARG A 511 -8.24 7.99 24.35
C ARG A 511 -7.21 9.00 23.83
N HIS A 512 -7.20 9.21 22.52
CA HIS A 512 -6.34 10.17 21.83
C HIS A 512 -6.84 11.62 21.90
N ASP A 513 -8.13 11.81 22.15
CA ASP A 513 -8.79 13.12 22.27
C ASP A 513 -8.37 13.92 23.52
N LEU A 514 -7.81 13.23 24.53
CA LEU A 514 -7.32 13.87 25.75
C LEU A 514 -5.88 14.41 25.64
N VAL A 515 -5.17 14.09 24.56
CA VAL A 515 -3.75 14.45 24.37
C VAL A 515 -3.56 15.96 24.36
N ASP A 516 -4.40 16.71 23.64
CA ASP A 516 -4.29 18.16 23.58
C ASP A 516 -4.45 18.82 24.95
N ALA A 517 -5.39 18.33 25.75
CA ALA A 517 -5.62 18.86 27.09
C ALA A 517 -4.40 18.66 27.99
N VAL A 518 -3.72 17.52 27.87
CA VAL A 518 -2.52 17.20 28.67
C VAL A 518 -1.31 18.01 28.18
N PHE A 519 -1.10 18.13 26.87
CA PHE A 519 -0.02 18.95 26.31
C PHE A 519 -0.19 20.45 26.62
N ALA A 520 -1.42 20.94 26.74
CA ALA A 520 -1.70 22.33 27.13
C ALA A 520 -1.15 22.70 28.51
N LEU A 521 -0.82 21.71 29.36
CA LEU A 521 -0.16 21.92 30.66
C LEU A 521 1.34 22.23 30.54
N GLY A 522 1.90 22.22 29.33
CA GLY A 522 3.31 22.56 29.07
C GLY A 522 4.30 21.48 29.45
N ASP A 523 3.86 20.22 29.50
CA ASP A 523 4.74 19.07 29.78
C ASP A 523 5.47 18.62 28.50
N ASP A 524 6.73 18.23 28.65
CA ASP A 524 7.61 17.76 27.59
C ASP A 524 8.05 16.29 27.73
N ASP A 525 7.56 15.61 28.76
CA ASP A 525 7.87 14.21 29.09
C ASP A 525 6.75 13.30 28.58
N LEU A 526 7.00 12.58 27.47
CA LEU A 526 6.00 11.73 26.81
C LEU A 526 5.47 10.61 27.71
N VAL A 527 6.30 10.00 28.55
CA VAL A 527 5.88 8.95 29.49
C VAL A 527 4.87 9.53 30.49
N ARG A 528 5.18 10.69 31.05
CA ARG A 528 4.28 11.40 31.98
C ARG A 528 3.01 11.87 31.30
N ILE A 529 3.11 12.36 30.06
CA ILE A 529 1.96 12.79 29.26
C ILE A 529 0.99 11.63 29.06
N VAL A 530 1.48 10.47 28.63
CA VAL A 530 0.62 9.27 28.43
C VAL A 530 0.01 8.81 29.76
N ALA A 531 0.78 8.80 30.83
CA ALA A 531 0.25 8.46 32.17
C ALA A 531 -0.87 9.41 32.60
N ARG A 532 -0.73 10.71 32.32
CA ARG A 532 -1.79 11.71 32.57
C ARG A 532 -3.02 11.53 31.69
N VAL A 533 -2.84 11.17 30.42
CA VAL A 533 -3.95 10.85 29.52
C VAL A 533 -4.73 9.65 30.05
N GLU A 534 -4.04 8.60 30.48
CA GLU A 534 -4.67 7.40 31.03
C GLU A 534 -5.36 7.70 32.38
N ALA A 535 -4.76 8.48 33.25
CA ALA A 535 -5.35 8.89 34.53
C ALA A 535 -6.60 9.77 34.30
N LEU A 536 -6.55 10.69 33.34
CA LEU A 536 -7.69 11.53 32.98
C LEU A 536 -8.83 10.71 32.37
N ASP A 537 -8.53 9.74 31.51
CA ASP A 537 -9.52 8.82 30.97
C ASP A 537 -10.21 7.99 32.07
N ALA A 538 -9.44 7.46 33.01
CA ALA A 538 -9.95 6.73 34.17
C ALA A 538 -10.86 7.62 35.03
N PHE A 539 -10.43 8.85 35.33
CA PHE A 539 -11.22 9.82 36.11
C PHE A 539 -12.54 10.17 35.44
N LEU A 540 -12.53 10.43 34.10
CA LEU A 540 -13.74 10.80 33.37
C LEU A 540 -14.80 9.68 33.31
N LYS A 541 -14.43 8.45 33.58
CA LYS A 541 -15.32 7.29 33.70
C LYS A 541 -15.97 7.15 35.09
N THR A 542 -15.50 7.92 36.06
CA THR A 542 -16.12 7.97 37.41
C THR A 542 -17.35 8.86 37.46
N GLU A 543 -18.19 8.72 38.46
CA GLU A 543 -19.34 9.60 38.70
C GLU A 543 -18.92 11.06 38.88
N ASP A 544 -17.84 11.31 39.61
CA ASP A 544 -17.27 12.65 39.82
C ASP A 544 -16.78 13.27 38.50
N GLY A 545 -16.15 12.46 37.63
CA GLY A 545 -15.71 12.90 36.30
C GLY A 545 -16.90 13.27 35.40
N ALA A 546 -17.95 12.48 35.40
CA ALA A 546 -19.17 12.76 34.66
C ALA A 546 -19.87 14.04 35.14
N ASN A 547 -19.94 14.23 36.47
CA ASN A 547 -20.49 15.44 37.09
C ASN A 547 -19.69 16.68 36.73
N LEU A 548 -18.35 16.59 36.79
CA LEU A 548 -17.46 17.70 36.40
C LEU A 548 -17.66 18.10 34.92
N LEU A 549 -17.75 17.15 33.99
CA LEU A 549 -18.01 17.43 32.58
C LEU A 549 -19.39 18.08 32.36
N ALA A 550 -20.41 17.61 33.07
CA ALA A 550 -21.75 18.20 32.98
C ALA A 550 -21.74 19.66 33.50
N GLY A 551 -21.07 19.91 34.63
CA GLY A 551 -20.87 21.25 35.19
C GLY A 551 -20.13 22.19 34.24
N TYR A 552 -19.02 21.73 33.67
CA TYR A 552 -18.24 22.48 32.70
C TYR A 552 -19.04 22.82 31.43
N ARG A 553 -19.78 21.85 30.88
CA ARG A 553 -20.65 22.09 29.70
C ARG A 553 -21.69 23.16 29.98
N ARG A 554 -22.32 23.13 31.14
CA ARG A 554 -23.29 24.16 31.54
C ARG A 554 -22.65 25.55 31.65
N ALA A 555 -21.52 25.66 32.34
CA ALA A 555 -20.79 26.90 32.49
C ALA A 555 -20.31 27.47 31.12
N SER A 556 -19.75 26.63 30.26
CA SER A 556 -19.30 27.01 28.93
C SER A 556 -20.44 27.45 28.03
N ASN A 557 -21.60 26.80 28.11
CA ASN A 557 -22.79 27.21 27.33
C ASN A 557 -23.36 28.56 27.82
N ILE A 558 -23.34 28.81 29.12
CA ILE A 558 -23.73 30.11 29.68
C ILE A 558 -22.80 31.22 29.21
N LEU A 559 -21.48 31.00 29.31
CA LEU A 559 -20.46 31.93 28.83
C LEU A 559 -20.65 32.29 27.35
N LYS A 560 -20.78 31.26 26.50
CA LYS A 560 -21.04 31.45 25.05
C LYS A 560 -22.33 32.18 24.75
N ALA A 561 -23.36 32.01 25.57
CA ALA A 561 -24.60 32.74 25.41
C ALA A 561 -24.48 34.19 25.83
N GLU A 562 -23.68 34.49 26.86
CA GLU A 562 -23.43 35.88 27.31
C GLU A 562 -22.47 36.62 26.37
N GLU A 563 -21.42 35.97 25.84
CA GLU A 563 -20.52 36.54 24.82
C GLU A 563 -21.27 36.98 23.55
N LYS A 564 -22.38 36.32 23.20
CA LYS A 564 -23.24 36.72 22.08
C LYS A 564 -24.01 38.02 22.35
N LYS A 565 -24.15 38.43 23.61
CA LYS A 565 -24.85 39.67 24.02
C LYS A 565 -23.94 40.87 24.15
N GLY A 566 -22.62 40.67 24.13
CA GLY A 566 -21.59 41.71 24.20
C GLY A 566 -20.30 41.20 24.83
N PRO A 567 -19.18 41.91 24.68
CA PRO A 567 -17.92 41.54 25.34
C PRO A 567 -18.10 41.53 26.85
N LEU A 568 -17.66 40.41 27.46
CA LEU A 568 -17.63 40.24 28.92
C LEU A 568 -16.52 41.12 29.55
#